data_fafa6b36acf2a08c52a60c6501b7620e
#
_entry.id   fafa6b36acf2a08c52a60c6501b7620e
#
_cell.length_a   1.000
_cell.length_b   1.000
_cell.length_c   1.000
_cell.angle_alpha   90.00
_cell.angle_beta   90.00
_cell.angle_gamma   90.00
#
_symmetry.space_group_name_H-M   'P 1'
#
loop_
_entity.id
_entity.type
_entity.pdbx_description
1 polymer ?
#
loop_
_entity_poly.entity_id
_entity_poly.type
_entity_poly.pdbx_seq_one_letter_code
_entity_poly.pdbx_strand_id
1 'polypeptide(L)'
;FDPNFWIEKLGWDENTAKTYVETLSGMDLSKNRVFDLRVPGVGQFMSSMAAGVSKALAGQESPQKAMDEVAEEWRQIVDRIGKDRVRDAYKNVVALEDNLQ
;
A
#
# COMPACT_ATOMS: atom_id res chain seq x y z
N PHE A 1 -22.76 4.74 3.95
CA PHE A 1 -21.86 5.50 4.83
C PHE A 1 -22.63 6.57 5.62
N ASP A 2 -23.19 6.19 6.77
CA ASP A 2 -23.95 7.10 7.65
C ASP A 2 -23.11 7.43 8.88
N PRO A 3 -22.74 8.70 9.12
CA PRO A 3 -21.95 9.10 10.28
C PRO A 3 -22.69 8.87 11.60
N ASN A 4 -24.02 8.81 11.60
CA ASN A 4 -24.81 8.63 12.83
C ASN A 4 -24.49 7.33 13.55
N PHE A 5 -24.14 6.25 12.84
CA PHE A 5 -23.69 5.03 13.49
C PHE A 5 -22.48 5.27 14.40
N TRP A 6 -21.51 6.03 13.92
CA TRP A 6 -20.27 6.30 14.65
C TRP A 6 -20.52 7.21 15.85
N ILE A 7 -21.43 8.16 15.70
CA ILE A 7 -21.80 9.09 16.76
C ILE A 7 -22.63 8.39 17.86
N GLU A 8 -23.75 7.75 17.47
CA GLU A 8 -24.72 7.22 18.42
C GLU A 8 -24.28 5.90 19.05
N LYS A 9 -23.63 5.02 18.26
CA LYS A 9 -23.25 3.68 18.75
C LYS A 9 -21.84 3.63 19.34
N LEU A 10 -20.93 4.43 18.82
CA LEU A 10 -19.53 4.40 19.24
C LEU A 10 -19.11 5.66 20.03
N GLY A 11 -20.01 6.63 20.16
CA GLY A 11 -19.73 7.84 20.93
C GLY A 11 -18.67 8.77 20.31
N TRP A 12 -18.53 8.72 19.00
CA TRP A 12 -17.56 9.57 18.32
C TRP A 12 -18.03 11.04 18.29
N ASP A 13 -17.08 11.95 18.32
CA ASP A 13 -17.34 13.35 18.02
C ASP A 13 -17.92 13.52 16.61
N GLU A 14 -18.89 14.42 16.48
CA GLU A 14 -19.63 14.63 15.23
C GLU A 14 -18.73 14.98 14.04
N ASN A 15 -17.78 15.89 14.25
CA ASN A 15 -16.86 16.31 13.19
C ASN A 15 -15.94 15.17 12.76
N THR A 16 -15.43 14.42 13.73
CA THR A 16 -14.58 13.26 13.48
C THR A 16 -15.33 12.20 12.69
N ALA A 17 -16.57 11.87 13.09
CA ALA A 17 -17.39 10.88 12.39
C ALA A 17 -17.71 11.31 10.96
N LYS A 18 -18.07 12.58 10.74
CA LYS A 18 -18.34 13.10 9.40
C LYS A 18 -17.10 13.05 8.52
N THR A 19 -15.96 13.54 9.00
CA THR A 19 -14.69 13.52 8.26
C THR A 19 -14.28 12.10 7.89
N TYR A 20 -14.43 11.16 8.81
CA TYR A 20 -14.12 9.75 8.57
C TYR A 20 -14.99 9.17 7.46
N VAL A 21 -16.30 9.36 7.54
CA VAL A 21 -17.25 8.85 6.54
C VAL A 21 -17.01 9.50 5.17
N GLU A 22 -16.79 10.80 5.12
CA GLU A 22 -16.49 11.52 3.86
C GLU A 22 -15.20 10.99 3.23
N THR A 23 -14.16 10.77 4.03
CA THR A 23 -12.88 10.23 3.56
C THR A 23 -13.06 8.81 2.99
N LEU A 24 -13.76 7.93 3.70
CA LEU A 24 -14.04 6.57 3.21
C LEU A 24 -14.85 6.59 1.91
N SER A 25 -15.88 7.43 1.85
CA SER A 25 -16.72 7.55 0.64
C SER A 25 -15.89 8.05 -0.55
N GLY A 26 -15.01 9.02 -0.32
CA GLY A 26 -14.09 9.52 -1.34
C GLY A 26 -13.13 8.45 -1.85
N MET A 27 -12.60 7.62 -0.96
CA MET A 27 -11.75 6.48 -1.32
C MET A 27 -12.51 5.43 -2.13
N ASP A 28 -13.73 5.12 -1.71
CA ASP A 28 -14.55 4.10 -2.38
C ASP A 28 -14.96 4.52 -3.80
N LEU A 29 -15.16 5.83 -4.02
CA LEU A 29 -15.50 6.38 -5.33
C LEU A 29 -14.28 6.71 -6.21
N SER A 30 -13.08 6.56 -5.69
CA SER A 30 -11.86 6.83 -6.44
C SER A 30 -11.68 5.86 -7.61
N LYS A 31 -11.34 6.42 -8.78
CA LYS A 31 -11.00 5.63 -9.97
C LYS A 31 -9.57 5.09 -9.95
N ASN A 32 -8.77 5.59 -9.03
CA ASN A 32 -7.35 5.23 -8.90
C ASN A 32 -7.10 4.31 -7.69
N ARG A 33 -8.03 3.39 -7.44
CA ARG A 33 -7.88 2.40 -6.37
C ARG A 33 -6.76 1.43 -6.72
N VAL A 34 -5.89 1.16 -5.75
CA VAL A 34 -4.82 0.16 -5.86
C VAL A 34 -5.00 -0.89 -4.78
N PHE A 35 -4.71 -2.13 -5.16
CA PHE A 35 -4.64 -3.23 -4.21
C PHE A 35 -3.22 -3.39 -3.67
N ASP A 36 -3.11 -4.10 -2.56
CA ASP A 36 -1.82 -4.54 -2.06
C ASP A 36 -1.08 -5.37 -3.10
N LEU A 37 0.23 -5.26 -3.10
CA LEU A 37 1.08 -6.00 -4.02
C LEU A 37 0.89 -7.52 -3.83
N ARG A 38 0.39 -8.21 -4.85
CA ARG A 38 0.11 -9.65 -4.84
C ARG A 38 0.96 -10.37 -5.89
N VAL A 39 2.25 -10.43 -5.62
CA VAL A 39 3.23 -11.07 -6.51
C VAL A 39 4.07 -12.06 -5.71
N PRO A 40 4.71 -13.06 -6.38
CA PRO A 40 5.67 -13.92 -5.70
C PRO A 40 6.75 -13.08 -5.01
N GLY A 41 7.09 -13.43 -3.77
CA GLY A 41 8.10 -12.70 -3.00
C GLY A 41 7.61 -11.45 -2.27
N VAL A 42 6.30 -11.18 -2.24
CA VAL A 42 5.74 -9.98 -1.58
C VAL A 42 6.22 -9.81 -0.14
N GLY A 43 6.36 -10.88 0.63
CA GLY A 43 6.90 -10.83 1.98
C GLY A 43 8.32 -10.26 2.05
N GLN A 44 9.17 -10.64 1.10
CA GLN A 44 10.54 -10.11 1.00
C GLN A 44 10.56 -8.64 0.57
N PHE A 45 9.72 -8.26 -0.39
CA PHE A 45 9.57 -6.86 -0.80
C PHE A 45 9.14 -5.99 0.37
N MET A 46 8.12 -6.39 1.12
CA MET A 46 7.60 -5.64 2.26
C MET A 46 8.62 -5.56 3.40
N SER A 47 9.33 -6.63 3.70
CA SER A 47 10.39 -6.63 4.73
C SER A 47 11.55 -5.69 4.38
N SER A 48 11.97 -5.69 3.12
CA SER A 48 12.99 -4.77 2.61
C SER A 48 12.54 -3.31 2.73
N MET A 49 11.31 -3.01 2.33
CA MET A 49 10.74 -1.67 2.47
C MET A 49 10.67 -1.22 3.93
N ALA A 50 10.16 -2.08 4.81
CA ALA A 50 10.06 -1.77 6.24
C ALA A 50 11.43 -1.48 6.86
N ALA A 51 12.45 -2.25 6.52
CA ALA A 51 13.81 -2.02 6.99
C ALA A 51 14.38 -0.67 6.49
N GLY A 52 14.15 -0.35 5.21
CA GLY A 52 14.59 0.92 4.63
C GLY A 52 13.91 2.14 5.28
N VAL A 53 12.60 2.07 5.47
CA VAL A 53 11.83 3.11 6.16
C VAL A 53 12.33 3.30 7.60
N SER A 54 12.57 2.21 8.31
CA SER A 54 13.08 2.26 9.69
C SER A 54 14.45 2.92 9.78
N LYS A 55 15.36 2.64 8.85
CA LYS A 55 16.67 3.29 8.79
C LYS A 55 16.56 4.79 8.56
N ALA A 56 15.69 5.21 7.66
CA ALA A 56 15.46 6.62 7.36
C ALA A 56 14.85 7.35 8.58
N LEU A 57 13.84 6.77 9.21
CA LEU A 57 13.19 7.36 10.39
C LEU A 57 14.12 7.44 11.60
N ALA A 58 15.01 6.46 11.77
CA ALA A 58 16.01 6.44 12.85
C ALA A 58 17.19 7.39 12.59
N GLY A 59 17.26 8.01 11.42
CA GLY A 59 18.36 8.90 11.05
C GLY A 59 19.69 8.17 10.74
N GLN A 60 19.63 6.86 10.52
CA GLN A 60 20.84 6.06 10.19
C GLN A 60 21.29 6.30 8.75
N GLU A 61 20.37 6.56 7.86
CA GLU A 61 20.62 6.89 6.46
C GLU A 61 19.67 7.99 6.00
N SER A 62 20.06 8.72 4.95
CA SER A 62 19.14 9.67 4.32
C SER A 62 17.96 8.89 3.69
N PRO A 63 16.77 9.48 3.61
CA PRO A 63 15.61 8.84 2.96
C PRO A 63 15.91 8.41 1.52
N GLN A 64 16.63 9.23 0.76
CA GLN A 64 17.01 8.89 -0.62
C GLN A 64 17.90 7.66 -0.68
N LYS A 65 18.95 7.61 0.15
CA LYS A 65 19.85 6.46 0.19
C LYS A 65 19.13 5.19 0.64
N ALA A 66 18.30 5.28 1.67
CA ALA A 66 17.53 4.14 2.16
C ALA A 66 16.61 3.58 1.06
N MET A 67 15.94 4.43 0.31
CA MET A 67 15.06 4.00 -0.79
C MET A 67 15.82 3.46 -1.98
N ASP A 68 16.99 3.99 -2.30
CA ASP A 68 17.84 3.45 -3.36
C ASP A 68 18.33 2.02 -3.02
N GLU A 69 18.67 1.77 -1.77
CA GLU A 69 19.03 0.44 -1.28
C GLU A 69 17.84 -0.54 -1.36
N VAL A 70 16.65 -0.09 -0.97
CA VAL A 70 15.41 -0.89 -1.11
C VAL A 70 15.17 -1.24 -2.58
N ALA A 71 15.30 -0.29 -3.48
CA ALA A 71 15.12 -0.53 -4.92
C ALA A 71 16.12 -1.57 -5.45
N GLU A 72 17.37 -1.52 -5.02
CA GLU A 72 18.38 -2.52 -5.40
C GLU A 72 18.06 -3.90 -4.84
N GLU A 73 17.66 -4.00 -3.59
CA GLU A 73 17.22 -5.27 -2.99
C GLU A 73 16.01 -5.85 -3.73
N TRP A 74 15.06 -5.02 -4.12
CA TRP A 74 13.91 -5.45 -4.91
C TRP A 74 14.31 -5.99 -6.28
N ARG A 75 15.28 -5.36 -6.95
CA ARG A 75 15.84 -5.90 -8.21
C ARG A 75 16.43 -7.29 -8.01
N GLN A 76 17.19 -7.49 -6.94
CA GLN A 76 17.76 -8.81 -6.61
C GLN A 76 16.68 -9.85 -6.30
N ILE A 77 15.60 -9.48 -5.60
CA ILE A 77 14.47 -10.36 -5.33
C ILE A 77 13.79 -10.75 -6.65
N VAL A 78 13.54 -9.80 -7.54
CA VAL A 78 12.95 -10.05 -8.87
C VAL A 78 13.83 -10.98 -9.70
N ASP A 79 15.13 -10.77 -9.68
CA ASP A 79 16.07 -11.62 -10.44
C ASP A 79 16.09 -13.07 -9.92
N ARG A 80 15.98 -13.28 -8.60
CA ARG A 80 15.89 -14.62 -8.01
C ARG A 80 14.59 -15.35 -8.34
N ILE A 81 13.48 -14.64 -8.36
CA ILE A 81 12.15 -15.20 -8.62
C ILE A 81 11.94 -15.42 -10.13
N GLY A 82 12.46 -14.51 -10.94
CA GLY A 82 12.31 -14.44 -12.37
C GLY A 82 11.42 -13.27 -12.79
N LYS A 83 11.95 -12.41 -13.66
CA LYS A 83 11.26 -11.18 -14.11
C LYS A 83 9.92 -11.47 -14.76
N ASP A 84 9.85 -12.49 -15.61
CA ASP A 84 8.62 -12.81 -16.32
C ASP A 84 7.52 -13.29 -15.36
N ARG A 85 7.88 -14.10 -14.38
CA ARG A 85 6.95 -14.59 -13.37
C ARG A 85 6.36 -13.46 -12.52
N VAL A 86 7.19 -12.52 -12.09
CA VAL A 86 6.74 -11.35 -11.33
C VAL A 86 5.88 -10.45 -12.20
N ARG A 87 6.28 -10.21 -13.44
CA ARG A 87 5.54 -9.38 -14.39
C ARG A 87 4.15 -9.96 -14.68
N ASP A 88 4.05 -11.25 -14.93
CA ASP A 88 2.77 -11.89 -15.24
C ASP A 88 1.83 -11.85 -14.04
N ALA A 89 2.34 -12.09 -12.83
CA ALA A 89 1.56 -11.95 -11.61
C ALA A 89 1.07 -10.52 -11.41
N TYR A 90 1.92 -9.52 -11.64
CA TYR A 90 1.55 -8.11 -11.54
C TYR A 90 0.47 -7.71 -12.58
N LYS A 91 0.57 -8.19 -13.80
CA LYS A 91 -0.47 -7.98 -14.82
C LYS A 91 -1.84 -8.51 -14.39
N ASN A 92 -1.87 -9.66 -13.71
CA ASN A 92 -3.11 -10.20 -13.17
C ASN A 92 -3.70 -9.33 -12.07
N VAL A 93 -2.88 -8.72 -11.23
CA VAL A 93 -3.34 -7.75 -10.20
C VAL A 93 -3.93 -6.50 -10.85
N VAL A 94 -3.25 -5.95 -11.86
CA VAL A 94 -3.75 -4.77 -12.60
C VAL A 94 -5.06 -5.08 -13.30
N ALA A 95 -5.20 -6.24 -13.93
CA ALA A 95 -6.46 -6.65 -14.56
C ALA A 95 -7.60 -6.78 -13.55
N LEU A 96 -7.32 -7.25 -12.33
CA LEU A 96 -8.31 -7.31 -11.26
C LEU A 96 -8.75 -5.90 -10.82
N GLU A 97 -7.82 -4.98 -10.68
CA GLU A 97 -8.12 -3.58 -10.35
C GLU A 97 -9.02 -2.95 -11.42
N ASP A 98 -8.69 -3.13 -12.69
CA ASP A 98 -9.44 -2.60 -13.82
C ASP A 98 -10.88 -3.12 -13.85
N ASN A 99 -11.08 -4.39 -13.50
CA ASN A 99 -12.41 -5.01 -13.45
C ASN A 99 -13.28 -4.51 -12.29
N LEU A 100 -12.68 -3.95 -11.24
CA LEU A 100 -13.39 -3.44 -10.07
C LEU A 100 -13.62 -1.93 -10.11
N GLN A 101 -13.02 -1.25 -11.03
CA GLN A 101 -13.21 0.18 -11.29
C GLN A 101 -14.29 0.39 -12.36
#